data_e4bcc9499460eebd4fdf9e3ccc48473b
#
_entry.id   e4bcc9499460eebd4fdf9e3ccc48473b
#
_cell.length_a   1.000
_cell.length_b   1.000
_cell.length_c   1.000
_cell.angle_alpha   90.00
_cell.angle_beta   90.00
_cell.angle_gamma   90.00
#
_symmetry.space_group_name_H-M   'P 1'
#
loop_
_entity.id
_entity.type
_entity.pdbx_description
1 polymer ?
#
loop_
_entity_poly.entity_id
_entity_poly.type
_entity_poly.pdbx_seq_one_letter_code
_entity_poly.pdbx_strand_id
1 'polypeptide(L)'
;QFFLLSRDAGEHPLAEIQGIETFIGKQTTEEISSRIIRFLQRNGLECQDIQWLVTGKNKKPHNQDDSHEQTVDNGNSIYEELETNLFPESVHLSFKNECGEYPTATSYAVWKAVNESANCTTSTHILIYNHHHSINHSLILIRKSV
;
A
#
# COMPACT_ATOMS: atom_id res chain seq x y z
N GLN A 1 -4.68 -6.71 17.00
CA GLN A 1 -3.47 -7.28 16.40
C GLN A 1 -2.25 -6.64 17.04
N PHE A 2 -1.22 -7.43 17.28
CA PHE A 2 0.02 -6.97 17.88
C PHE A 2 1.17 -7.31 16.96
N PHE A 3 2.11 -6.35 16.78
CA PHE A 3 3.36 -6.57 16.09
C PHE A 3 4.50 -6.50 17.11
N LEU A 4 5.40 -7.45 17.02
CA LEU A 4 6.68 -7.36 17.68
C LEU A 4 7.69 -6.85 16.66
N LEU A 5 8.16 -5.62 16.86
CA LEU A 5 9.21 -5.02 16.05
C LEU A 5 10.54 -5.17 16.79
N SER A 6 11.55 -5.65 16.09
CA SER A 6 12.92 -5.73 16.58
C SER A 6 13.85 -5.04 15.61
N ARG A 7 14.89 -4.40 16.13
CA ARG A 7 15.97 -3.81 15.32
C ARG A 7 16.82 -4.90 14.67
N ASP A 8 17.03 -6.00 15.39
CA ASP A 8 17.84 -7.11 14.90
C ASP A 8 16.93 -8.23 14.42
N ALA A 9 17.30 -8.87 13.31
CA ALA A 9 16.60 -10.05 12.84
C ALA A 9 16.70 -11.15 13.89
N GLY A 10 15.56 -11.54 14.44
CA GLY A 10 15.48 -12.71 15.31
C GLY A 10 15.69 -14.01 14.51
N GLU A 11 15.56 -15.14 15.18
CA GLU A 11 15.75 -16.46 14.54
C GLU A 11 14.77 -16.70 13.37
N HIS A 12 13.57 -16.13 13.42
CA HIS A 12 12.53 -16.30 12.38
C HIS A 12 11.75 -15.01 12.13
N PRO A 13 12.36 -13.99 11.48
CA PRO A 13 11.63 -12.79 11.13
C PRO A 13 10.57 -13.10 10.05
N LEU A 14 9.34 -12.62 10.25
CA LEU A 14 8.27 -12.79 9.27
C LEU A 14 8.51 -11.92 8.03
N ALA A 15 9.03 -10.72 8.24
CA ALA A 15 9.35 -9.77 7.19
C ALA A 15 10.25 -8.66 7.74
N GLU A 16 10.85 -7.88 6.84
CA GLU A 16 11.69 -6.73 7.15
C GLU A 16 11.05 -5.47 6.59
N ILE A 17 10.92 -4.44 7.42
CA ILE A 17 10.55 -3.09 6.95
C ILE A 17 11.83 -2.42 6.46
N GLN A 18 11.93 -2.23 5.15
CA GLN A 18 13.11 -1.62 4.51
C GLN A 18 13.02 -0.09 4.46
N GLY A 19 11.82 0.46 4.40
CA GLY A 19 11.64 1.89 4.34
C GLY A 19 10.24 2.33 4.74
N ILE A 20 10.17 3.54 5.28
CA ILE A 20 8.92 4.23 5.60
C ILE A 20 9.07 5.67 5.17
N GLU A 21 8.05 6.21 4.51
CA GLU A 21 7.92 7.64 4.23
C GLU A 21 6.50 8.10 4.51
N THR A 22 6.37 9.25 5.14
CA THR A 22 5.08 9.93 5.30
C THR A 22 5.16 11.35 4.76
N PHE A 23 4.06 11.82 4.20
CA PHE A 23 3.98 13.19 3.69
C PHE A 23 2.55 13.71 3.80
N ILE A 24 2.42 15.05 3.82
CA ILE A 24 1.16 15.74 4.06
C ILE A 24 0.88 16.68 2.89
N GLY A 25 -0.38 16.85 2.57
CA GLY A 25 -0.92 17.78 1.58
C GLY A 25 -1.62 17.08 0.43
N LYS A 26 -2.43 17.86 -0.28
CA LYS A 26 -3.04 17.39 -1.52
C LYS A 26 -1.95 17.23 -2.57
N GLN A 27 -1.94 16.09 -3.22
CA GLN A 27 -0.97 15.72 -4.26
C GLN A 27 -1.72 15.26 -5.51
N THR A 28 -1.16 15.56 -6.68
CA THR A 28 -1.61 14.93 -7.92
C THR A 28 -1.09 13.50 -8.01
N THR A 29 -1.67 12.70 -8.89
CA THR A 29 -1.18 11.32 -9.11
C THR A 29 0.26 11.32 -9.61
N GLU A 30 0.64 12.29 -10.45
CA GLU A 30 2.01 12.43 -10.96
C GLU A 30 3.01 12.75 -9.84
N GLU A 31 2.63 13.62 -8.90
CA GLU A 31 3.45 13.95 -7.74
C GLU A 31 3.64 12.74 -6.84
N ILE A 32 2.57 11.97 -6.60
CA ILE A 32 2.62 10.73 -5.82
C ILE A 32 3.49 9.68 -6.53
N SER A 33 3.29 9.49 -7.84
CA SER A 33 4.08 8.55 -8.64
C SER A 33 5.58 8.91 -8.61
N SER A 34 5.92 10.17 -8.78
CA SER A 34 7.31 10.66 -8.70
C SER A 34 7.92 10.44 -7.32
N ARG A 35 7.11 10.58 -6.27
CA ARG A 35 7.54 10.35 -4.89
C ARG A 35 7.79 8.87 -4.62
N ILE A 36 6.89 8.01 -5.09
CA ILE A 36 7.03 6.55 -4.99
C ILE A 36 8.30 6.09 -5.71
N ILE A 37 8.53 6.54 -6.94
CA ILE A 37 9.73 6.20 -7.71
C ILE A 37 11.01 6.60 -6.93
N ARG A 38 11.08 7.83 -6.41
CA ARG A 38 12.21 8.29 -5.61
C ARG A 38 12.39 7.49 -4.32
N PHE A 39 11.29 7.12 -3.67
CA PHE A 39 11.30 6.29 -2.47
C PHE A 39 11.89 4.90 -2.76
N LEU A 40 11.47 4.26 -3.86
CA LEU A 40 12.00 2.97 -4.28
C LEU A 40 13.49 3.06 -4.64
N GLN A 41 13.89 4.07 -5.44
CA GLN A 41 15.30 4.28 -5.83
C GLN A 41 16.21 4.47 -4.62
N ARG A 42 15.79 5.20 -3.58
CA ARG A 42 16.57 5.34 -2.34
C ARG A 42 16.74 4.01 -1.59
N ASN A 43 15.87 3.05 -1.83
CA ASN A 43 15.96 1.69 -1.29
C ASN A 43 16.60 0.70 -2.27
N GLY A 44 17.17 1.20 -3.39
CA GLY A 44 17.85 0.37 -4.39
C GLY A 44 16.92 -0.46 -5.26
N LEU A 45 15.66 -0.05 -5.41
CA LEU A 45 14.62 -0.75 -6.15
C LEU A 45 14.01 0.13 -7.25
N GLU A 46 13.40 -0.54 -8.23
CA GLU A 46 12.55 0.06 -9.26
C GLU A 46 11.12 -0.48 -9.13
N CYS A 47 10.17 0.12 -9.87
CA CYS A 47 8.76 -0.30 -9.80
C CYS A 47 8.56 -1.77 -10.18
N GLN A 48 9.34 -2.28 -11.14
CA GLN A 48 9.30 -3.69 -11.57
C GLN A 48 9.76 -4.69 -10.50
N ASP A 49 10.48 -4.22 -9.47
CA ASP A 49 10.94 -5.06 -8.36
C ASP A 49 9.85 -5.26 -7.29
N ILE A 50 8.71 -4.59 -7.44
CA ILE A 50 7.58 -4.69 -6.52
C ILE A 50 6.62 -5.79 -7.00
N GLN A 51 6.61 -6.92 -6.31
CA GLN A 51 5.71 -8.02 -6.63
C GLN A 51 4.29 -7.80 -6.11
N TRP A 52 4.15 -7.05 -5.02
CA TRP A 52 2.85 -6.80 -4.40
C TRP A 52 2.65 -5.33 -4.09
N LEU A 53 1.52 -4.78 -4.57
CA LEU A 53 1.05 -3.44 -4.22
C LEU A 53 -0.17 -3.55 -3.33
N VAL A 54 -0.08 -3.01 -2.12
CA VAL A 54 -1.18 -2.98 -1.14
C VAL A 54 -1.67 -1.54 -0.99
N THR A 55 -2.91 -1.30 -1.32
CA THR A 55 -3.49 0.05 -1.35
C THR A 55 -4.69 0.21 -0.42
N GLY A 56 -4.93 1.45 -0.01
CA GLY A 56 -6.11 1.83 0.74
C GLY A 56 -7.39 1.95 -0.09
N LYS A 57 -7.44 1.34 -1.27
CA LYS A 57 -8.61 1.37 -2.15
C LYS A 57 -9.85 0.79 -1.46
N ASN A 58 -10.96 1.50 -1.54
CA ASN A 58 -12.26 1.02 -1.09
C ASN A 58 -13.07 0.49 -2.27
N LYS A 59 -13.67 -0.68 -2.14
CA LYS A 59 -14.71 -1.10 -3.08
C LYS A 59 -15.92 -0.19 -2.89
N LYS A 60 -16.51 0.28 -4.00
CA LYS A 60 -17.79 0.99 -3.93
C LYS A 60 -18.82 0.06 -3.27
N PRO A 61 -19.65 0.54 -2.32
CA PRO A 61 -20.75 -0.27 -1.81
C PRO A 61 -21.66 -0.66 -2.98
N HIS A 62 -22.02 -1.92 -3.05
CA HIS A 62 -22.75 -2.53 -4.18
C HIS A 62 -24.24 -2.10 -4.27
N ASN A 63 -24.71 -1.20 -3.39
CA ASN A 63 -26.08 -0.75 -3.33
C ASN A 63 -26.13 0.78 -3.16
N GLN A 64 -26.09 1.50 -4.27
CA GLN A 64 -26.70 2.82 -4.35
C GLN A 64 -27.51 2.88 -5.65
N ASP A 65 -28.81 3.00 -5.49
CA ASP A 65 -29.75 3.37 -6.54
C ASP A 65 -29.21 4.56 -7.36
N ASP A 66 -29.31 4.46 -8.67
CA ASP A 66 -28.83 5.39 -9.70
C ASP A 66 -29.54 6.76 -9.70
N SER A 67 -29.84 7.34 -8.56
CA SER A 67 -30.62 8.57 -8.53
C SER A 67 -30.00 9.70 -7.70
N HIS A 68 -28.73 10.01 -7.87
CA HIS A 68 -28.18 11.38 -7.77
C HIS A 68 -26.66 11.31 -7.98
N GLU A 69 -26.28 11.70 -9.17
CA GLU A 69 -24.92 11.91 -9.62
C GLU A 69 -24.21 12.99 -8.80
N GLN A 70 -23.55 12.60 -7.73
CA GLN A 70 -22.34 13.27 -7.27
C GLN A 70 -21.29 12.17 -7.09
N THR A 71 -20.47 12.00 -8.13
CA THR A 71 -19.25 11.22 -8.08
C THR A 71 -18.28 11.91 -7.12
N VAL A 72 -18.48 11.69 -5.83
CA VAL A 72 -17.44 11.99 -4.86
C VAL A 72 -16.34 11.00 -5.15
N ASP A 73 -15.26 11.49 -5.75
CA ASP A 73 -14.03 10.72 -5.88
C ASP A 73 -13.57 10.35 -4.47
N ASN A 74 -13.83 9.11 -4.07
CA ASN A 74 -13.44 8.58 -2.77
C ASN A 74 -11.92 8.39 -2.64
N GLY A 75 -11.13 9.06 -3.49
CA GLY A 75 -9.67 8.92 -3.54
C GLY A 75 -9.20 7.61 -4.18
N ASN A 76 -10.10 6.84 -4.76
CA ASN A 76 -9.76 5.58 -5.43
C ASN A 76 -9.06 5.79 -6.78
N SER A 77 -9.29 6.92 -7.45
CA SER A 77 -8.67 7.21 -8.74
C SER A 77 -7.15 7.16 -8.69
N ILE A 78 -6.55 7.69 -7.63
CA ILE A 78 -5.10 7.65 -7.41
C ILE A 78 -4.60 6.21 -7.34
N TYR A 79 -5.29 5.35 -6.58
CA TYR A 79 -4.91 3.95 -6.45
C TYR A 79 -5.03 3.21 -7.79
N GLU A 80 -6.11 3.44 -8.53
CA GLU A 80 -6.35 2.82 -9.83
C GLU A 80 -5.29 3.22 -10.87
N GLU A 81 -4.91 4.48 -10.89
CA GLU A 81 -3.83 4.96 -11.77
C GLU A 81 -2.47 4.34 -11.40
N LEU A 82 -2.15 4.23 -10.11
CA LEU A 82 -0.92 3.57 -9.65
C LEU A 82 -0.91 2.09 -10.04
N GLU A 83 -2.02 1.38 -9.82
CA GLU A 83 -2.18 -0.03 -10.19
C GLU A 83 -1.97 -0.24 -11.70
N THR A 84 -2.53 0.65 -12.53
CA THR A 84 -2.52 0.50 -13.99
C THR A 84 -1.22 0.99 -14.61
N ASN A 85 -0.70 2.14 -14.18
CA ASN A 85 0.37 2.82 -14.88
C ASN A 85 1.75 2.56 -14.27
N LEU A 86 1.83 2.40 -12.94
CA LEU A 86 3.09 2.27 -12.25
C LEU A 86 3.43 0.82 -11.88
N PHE A 87 2.42 0.03 -11.53
CA PHE A 87 2.58 -1.35 -11.06
C PHE A 87 1.66 -2.35 -11.79
N PRO A 88 1.64 -2.37 -13.15
CA PRO A 88 0.72 -3.23 -13.89
C PRO A 88 0.97 -4.74 -13.68
N GLU A 89 2.20 -5.13 -13.38
CA GLU A 89 2.61 -6.53 -13.22
C GLU A 89 2.56 -7.02 -11.75
N SER A 90 2.31 -6.11 -10.80
CA SER A 90 2.23 -6.47 -9.38
C SER A 90 0.89 -7.13 -9.04
N VAL A 91 0.88 -7.96 -8.01
CA VAL A 91 -0.37 -8.41 -7.39
C VAL A 91 -0.96 -7.24 -6.58
N HIS A 92 -2.21 -6.90 -6.86
CA HIS A 92 -2.89 -5.78 -6.20
C HIS A 92 -3.80 -6.27 -5.06
N LEU A 93 -3.57 -5.74 -3.87
CA LEU A 93 -4.41 -5.97 -2.69
C LEU A 93 -4.97 -4.66 -2.16
N SER A 94 -6.17 -4.72 -1.63
CA SER A 94 -6.78 -3.62 -0.88
C SER A 94 -7.09 -4.06 0.55
N PHE A 95 -7.09 -3.12 1.50
CA PHE A 95 -7.30 -3.46 2.91
C PHE A 95 -8.45 -2.69 3.58
N LYS A 96 -8.79 -1.49 3.13
CA LYS A 96 -9.84 -0.68 3.77
C LYS A 96 -11.23 -1.29 3.66
N ASN A 97 -11.46 -2.16 2.69
CA ASN A 97 -12.71 -2.92 2.58
C ASN A 97 -12.95 -3.86 3.78
N GLU A 98 -11.90 -4.27 4.43
CA GLU A 98 -11.94 -5.23 5.54
C GLU A 98 -11.87 -4.54 6.90
N CYS A 99 -11.09 -3.48 7.02
CA CYS A 99 -10.85 -2.81 8.29
C CYS A 99 -11.51 -1.43 8.41
N GLY A 100 -12.00 -0.87 7.30
CA GLY A 100 -12.53 0.51 7.28
C GLY A 100 -11.45 1.57 7.13
N GLU A 101 -11.88 2.83 7.09
CA GLU A 101 -11.00 3.99 7.00
C GLU A 101 -10.82 4.65 8.36
N TYR A 102 -9.60 4.64 8.87
CA TYR A 102 -9.19 5.30 10.12
C TYR A 102 -7.69 5.59 10.10
N PRO A 103 -7.18 6.52 10.93
CA PRO A 103 -5.79 6.99 10.84
C PRO A 103 -4.73 5.89 10.94
N THR A 104 -5.01 4.81 11.69
CA THR A 104 -4.06 3.69 11.91
C THR A 104 -4.35 2.46 11.03
N ALA A 105 -5.20 2.60 10.00
CA ALA A 105 -5.56 1.50 9.10
C ALA A 105 -4.34 0.85 8.41
N THR A 106 -3.24 1.60 8.24
CA THR A 106 -1.99 1.11 7.66
C THR A 106 -1.37 -0.06 8.45
N SER A 107 -1.60 -0.15 9.76
CA SER A 107 -1.15 -1.30 10.56
C SER A 107 -1.83 -2.60 10.12
N TYR A 108 -3.10 -2.53 9.75
CA TYR A 108 -3.81 -3.68 9.17
C TYR A 108 -3.24 -4.06 7.79
N ALA A 109 -2.86 -3.06 6.99
CA ALA A 109 -2.22 -3.30 5.70
C ALA A 109 -0.90 -4.07 5.83
N VAL A 110 -0.06 -3.73 6.82
CA VAL A 110 1.18 -4.45 7.12
C VAL A 110 0.89 -5.91 7.47
N TRP A 111 -0.05 -6.15 8.37
CA TRP A 111 -0.46 -7.50 8.75
C TRP A 111 -0.97 -8.29 7.53
N LYS A 112 -1.86 -7.69 6.74
CA LYS A 112 -2.40 -8.32 5.53
C LYS A 112 -1.31 -8.68 4.53
N ALA A 113 -0.40 -7.74 4.26
CA ALA A 113 0.71 -7.94 3.33
C ALA A 113 1.59 -9.14 3.74
N VAL A 114 1.94 -9.22 5.01
CA VAL A 114 2.78 -10.32 5.54
C VAL A 114 2.03 -11.65 5.51
N ASN A 115 0.75 -11.67 5.88
CA ASN A 115 -0.06 -12.88 5.88
C ASN A 115 -0.33 -13.44 4.48
N GLU A 116 -0.78 -12.57 3.55
CA GLU A 116 -1.09 -13.00 2.18
C GLU A 116 0.17 -13.50 1.44
N SER A 117 1.32 -12.91 1.74
CA SER A 117 2.60 -13.34 1.18
C SER A 117 3.22 -14.55 1.90
N ALA A 118 2.55 -15.13 2.90
CA ALA A 118 3.12 -16.22 3.72
C ALA A 118 3.55 -17.44 2.89
N ASN A 119 2.84 -17.73 1.81
CA ASN A 119 3.10 -18.88 0.95
C ASN A 119 4.03 -18.55 -0.24
N CYS A 120 4.58 -17.33 -0.33
CA CYS A 120 5.55 -17.00 -1.37
C CYS A 120 6.85 -17.78 -1.13
N THR A 121 7.31 -18.46 -2.16
CA THR A 121 8.53 -19.30 -2.12
C THR A 121 9.79 -18.54 -2.50
N THR A 122 9.64 -17.28 -2.93
CA THR A 122 10.73 -16.39 -3.32
C THR A 122 10.71 -15.13 -2.46
N SER A 123 11.87 -14.49 -2.34
CA SER A 123 11.96 -13.16 -1.71
C SER A 123 11.03 -12.19 -2.44
N THR A 124 10.22 -11.47 -1.69
CA THR A 124 9.13 -10.65 -2.24
C THR A 124 9.21 -9.24 -1.66
N HIS A 125 9.22 -8.23 -2.54
CA HIS A 125 9.06 -6.84 -2.14
C HIS A 125 7.60 -6.43 -2.23
N ILE A 126 7.13 -5.81 -1.18
CA ILE A 126 5.75 -5.37 -1.02
C ILE A 126 5.76 -3.88 -0.75
N LEU A 127 5.08 -3.11 -1.58
CA LEU A 127 4.86 -1.69 -1.35
C LEU A 127 3.45 -1.48 -0.81
N ILE A 128 3.33 -0.82 0.32
CA ILE A 128 2.05 -0.36 0.86
C ILE A 128 1.95 1.13 0.63
N TYR A 129 0.91 1.57 -0.06
CA TYR A 129 0.56 2.97 -0.19
C TYR A 129 -0.83 3.22 0.37
N ASN A 130 -0.93 4.16 1.27
CA ASN A 130 -2.19 4.60 1.85
C ASN A 130 -2.26 6.12 1.94
N HIS A 131 -3.46 6.67 1.77
CA HIS A 131 -3.76 8.03 2.19
C HIS A 131 -5.01 8.06 3.07
N HIS A 132 -5.06 9.04 3.96
CA HIS A 132 -6.23 9.35 4.77
C HIS A 132 -6.74 10.73 4.36
N HIS A 133 -7.97 10.80 3.89
CA HIS A 133 -8.62 12.00 3.34
C HIS A 133 -7.82 12.70 2.21
N SER A 134 -7.04 11.96 1.44
CA SER A 134 -6.18 12.49 0.37
C SER A 134 -5.20 13.59 0.82
N ILE A 135 -4.88 13.65 2.11
CA ILE A 135 -4.00 14.66 2.72
C ILE A 135 -2.82 14.02 3.44
N ASN A 136 -3.08 12.96 4.23
CA ASN A 136 -2.03 12.28 4.97
C ASN A 136 -1.67 11.00 4.21
N HIS A 137 -0.44 10.92 3.73
CA HIS A 137 0.05 9.82 2.90
C HIS A 137 1.12 9.03 3.63
N SER A 138 1.16 7.73 3.36
CA SER A 138 2.20 6.84 3.87
C SER A 138 2.64 5.83 2.83
N LEU A 139 3.95 5.60 2.78
CA LEU A 139 4.60 4.54 2.02
C LEU A 139 5.34 3.63 3.00
N ILE A 140 5.16 2.34 2.87
CA ILE A 140 5.91 1.33 3.63
C ILE A 140 6.42 0.29 2.64
N LEU A 141 7.72 0.08 2.65
CA LEU A 141 8.38 -0.97 1.86
C LEU A 141 8.73 -2.12 2.78
N ILE A 142 8.26 -3.30 2.42
CA ILE A 142 8.49 -4.55 3.15
C ILE A 142 9.21 -5.53 2.24
N ARG A 143 10.23 -6.19 2.77
CA ARG A 143 10.83 -7.37 2.17
C ARG A 143 10.43 -8.59 2.98
N LYS A 144 9.82 -9.56 2.34
CA LYS A 144 9.63 -10.88 2.88
C LYS A 144 10.72 -11.79 2.35
N SER A 145 11.51 -12.35 3.25
CA SER A 145 12.48 -13.39 2.93
C SER A 145 11.83 -14.78 2.99
N VAL A 146 12.37 -15.68 2.25
CA VAL A 146 11.94 -17.09 2.29
C VAL A 146 12.52 -17.77 3.53
#